data_41aefd8247c9e3e5516620701578d002
#
_entry.id   41aefd8247c9e3e5516620701578d002
#
_cell.length_a   1.000
_cell.length_b   1.000
_cell.length_c   1.000
_cell.angle_alpha   90.00
_cell.angle_beta   90.00
_cell.angle_gamma   90.00
#
_symmetry.space_group_name_H-M   'P 1'
#
loop_
_entity.id
_entity.type
_entity.pdbx_description
1 polymer ?
#
loop_
_entity_poly.entity_id
_entity_poly.type
_entity_poly.pdbx_seq_one_letter_code
_entity_poly.pdbx_strand_id
1 'polypeptide(L)'
;MEKEKDVNTTLENVVSNIDHELTNAEATGKLASISEAMANSGTATEHRLGAWEAFKLYRKGAFWSMFISLSIIMRAYDIEISGNFFALPAFQKHFGVDYGPDHGGFQIPARWQVAMSMGSLVGQILGAYLVSYPMEMFGRKKTFAVCLVLTAILTFMQFFANTIGVLTASQYLSGIVWGGYCVIATTYASEVLPLSLRGFLTGYINLCYVMGQFIQTGITRGFINRPDQWAYRIPFAIQWAWPVVLLAGLPFAPESPWWLIRQNKMEKAEQSLKKLVQPDSGINTKDTLAMMVKTDLLERELEVGTTYADCWKGPNRRRMEICILLFVIQNFSGNPVGFATYFFEQIGLNNVQAFDMGVGLNGVGFVGTLLSAIPLIYLGRRPAYIFGLSFMVTILFIVALLSFAHDYTTKLSYRWAQATLLIILQFVWQATLGPLTYVVVCETPSTKLRAKTIAIATMIDAVTGLVTSVIGPYLLNPGAAGAGAKIEFLYGGISVFSLIWTIFRMPETKGRTYEELDIMFERNVPARKFATYKIEEEDIHV
;
A
#
# COMPACT_ATOMS: atom_id res chain seq x y z
N MET A 1 -27.01 27.98 -13.13
CA MET A 1 -27.34 28.40 -14.51
C MET A 1 -26.14 28.41 -15.44
N GLU A 2 -25.02 29.09 -15.14
CA GLU A 2 -23.81 29.04 -16.00
C GLU A 2 -23.10 27.70 -15.95
N LYS A 3 -23.04 27.05 -14.77
CA LYS A 3 -22.48 25.71 -14.58
C LYS A 3 -23.33 24.57 -15.16
N GLU A 4 -24.64 24.68 -15.15
CA GLU A 4 -25.54 23.74 -15.84
C GLU A 4 -25.36 23.80 -17.37
N LYS A 5 -25.07 24.98 -17.91
CA LYS A 5 -24.71 25.12 -19.33
C LYS A 5 -23.42 24.42 -19.69
N ASP A 6 -22.38 24.50 -18.82
CA ASP A 6 -21.10 23.80 -19.07
C ASP A 6 -21.25 22.28 -19.02
N VAL A 7 -22.05 21.75 -18.08
CA VAL A 7 -22.34 20.29 -17.98
C VAL A 7 -23.09 19.81 -19.22
N ASN A 8 -24.12 20.54 -19.63
CA ASN A 8 -24.86 20.21 -20.86
C ASN A 8 -23.98 20.33 -22.10
N THR A 9 -23.13 21.33 -22.21
CA THR A 9 -22.21 21.50 -23.35
C THR A 9 -21.16 20.38 -23.42
N THR A 10 -20.70 19.87 -22.28
CA THR A 10 -19.73 18.76 -22.25
C THR A 10 -20.41 17.43 -22.58
N LEU A 11 -21.63 17.21 -22.12
CA LEU A 11 -22.45 16.04 -22.47
C LEU A 11 -22.89 16.11 -23.95
N GLU A 12 -23.25 17.27 -24.45
CA GLU A 12 -23.56 17.51 -25.88
C GLU A 12 -22.36 17.21 -26.78
N ASN A 13 -21.15 17.60 -26.39
CA ASN A 13 -19.93 17.27 -27.13
C ASN A 13 -19.61 15.78 -27.12
N VAL A 14 -19.95 15.05 -26.06
CA VAL A 14 -19.81 13.59 -26.00
C VAL A 14 -20.82 12.90 -26.93
N VAL A 15 -22.04 13.40 -26.96
CA VAL A 15 -23.12 12.82 -27.80
C VAL A 15 -23.01 13.28 -29.25
N SER A 16 -22.59 14.53 -29.54
CA SER A 16 -22.37 15.00 -30.90
C SER A 16 -21.20 14.31 -31.61
N ASN A 17 -20.21 13.87 -30.87
CA ASN A 17 -19.14 12.99 -31.40
C ASN A 17 -19.60 11.54 -31.59
N ILE A 18 -20.79 11.18 -31.08
CA ILE A 18 -21.35 9.83 -31.18
C ILE A 18 -22.31 9.71 -32.38
N ASP A 19 -23.05 10.78 -32.73
CA ASP A 19 -23.98 10.77 -33.86
C ASP A 19 -24.01 12.12 -34.63
N HIS A 20 -23.64 12.09 -35.88
CA HIS A 20 -23.57 13.22 -36.80
C HIS A 20 -24.94 13.72 -37.33
N GLU A 21 -26.08 13.31 -36.72
CA GLU A 21 -27.40 13.50 -37.35
C GLU A 21 -28.50 14.13 -36.48
N LEU A 22 -28.27 15.14 -35.61
CA LEU A 22 -29.39 15.81 -34.94
C LEU A 22 -29.18 17.32 -34.78
N THR A 23 -29.99 18.11 -35.47
CA THR A 23 -30.10 19.59 -35.37
C THR A 23 -31.39 19.99 -34.66
N ASN A 24 -31.30 20.88 -33.67
CA ASN A 24 -32.31 21.77 -33.05
C ASN A 24 -32.55 21.60 -31.53
N ALA A 25 -33.06 22.64 -30.86
CA ALA A 25 -33.18 22.76 -29.38
C ALA A 25 -34.01 21.66 -28.67
N GLU A 26 -34.98 21.04 -29.34
CA GLU A 26 -35.68 19.83 -28.85
C GLU A 26 -34.74 18.61 -28.81
N ALA A 27 -33.73 18.59 -29.71
CA ALA A 27 -32.70 17.58 -29.71
C ALA A 27 -31.78 17.64 -28.48
N THR A 28 -31.49 18.83 -27.94
CA THR A 28 -30.61 19.03 -26.81
C THR A 28 -31.18 18.39 -25.52
N GLY A 29 -32.47 18.57 -25.24
CA GLY A 29 -33.17 17.92 -24.12
C GLY A 29 -33.25 16.39 -24.28
N LYS A 30 -33.47 15.92 -25.51
CA LYS A 30 -33.53 14.49 -25.85
C LYS A 30 -32.14 13.84 -25.81
N LEU A 31 -31.09 14.55 -26.19
CA LEU A 31 -29.70 14.15 -26.10
C LEU A 31 -29.25 14.05 -24.63
N ALA A 32 -29.60 15.00 -23.78
CA ALA A 32 -29.31 14.93 -22.35
C ALA A 32 -29.98 13.73 -21.68
N SER A 33 -31.26 13.46 -22.00
CA SER A 33 -31.98 12.29 -21.46
C SER A 33 -31.42 10.95 -21.98
N ILE A 34 -30.95 10.86 -23.22
CA ILE A 34 -30.31 9.68 -23.78
C ILE A 34 -28.95 9.45 -23.09
N SER A 35 -28.14 10.48 -22.91
CA SER A 35 -26.85 10.36 -22.25
C SER A 35 -27.01 9.97 -20.78
N GLU A 36 -28.04 10.44 -20.11
CA GLU A 36 -28.35 10.05 -18.73
C GLU A 36 -28.84 8.59 -18.65
N ALA A 37 -29.67 8.15 -19.60
CA ALA A 37 -30.09 6.76 -19.70
C ALA A 37 -28.90 5.82 -19.95
N MET A 38 -27.96 6.22 -20.82
CA MET A 38 -26.73 5.47 -21.09
C MET A 38 -25.83 5.41 -19.85
N ALA A 39 -25.66 6.50 -19.12
CA ALA A 39 -24.88 6.54 -17.90
C ALA A 39 -25.51 5.66 -16.80
N ASN A 40 -26.82 5.69 -16.66
CA ASN A 40 -27.54 4.83 -15.71
C ASN A 40 -27.47 3.35 -16.09
N SER A 41 -27.54 3.02 -17.40
CA SER A 41 -27.31 1.67 -17.92
C SER A 41 -25.90 1.17 -17.61
N GLY A 42 -24.88 2.01 -17.83
CA GLY A 42 -23.49 1.70 -17.50
C GLY A 42 -23.28 1.43 -16.00
N THR A 43 -23.86 2.26 -15.16
CA THR A 43 -23.83 2.10 -13.70
C THR A 43 -24.52 0.81 -13.26
N ALA A 44 -25.72 0.53 -13.79
CA ALA A 44 -26.46 -0.70 -13.47
C ALA A 44 -25.70 -1.96 -13.90
N THR A 45 -25.02 -1.90 -15.03
CA THR A 45 -24.17 -2.99 -15.54
C THR A 45 -22.96 -3.20 -14.60
N GLU A 46 -22.28 -2.14 -14.19
CA GLU A 46 -21.13 -2.23 -13.27
C GLU A 46 -21.51 -2.80 -11.90
N HIS A 47 -22.65 -2.42 -11.36
CA HIS A 47 -23.14 -2.96 -10.08
C HIS A 47 -23.63 -4.42 -10.14
N ARG A 48 -24.09 -4.89 -11.31
CA ARG A 48 -24.52 -6.30 -11.50
C ARG A 48 -23.34 -7.26 -11.68
N LEU A 49 -22.17 -6.77 -12.10
CA LEU A 49 -21.03 -7.62 -12.37
C LEU A 49 -20.43 -8.17 -11.08
N GLY A 50 -20.50 -9.48 -10.89
CA GLY A 50 -19.74 -10.20 -9.88
C GLY A 50 -18.24 -10.14 -10.19
N ALA A 51 -17.38 -10.23 -9.15
CA ALA A 51 -15.92 -10.11 -9.32
C ALA A 51 -15.34 -11.10 -10.35
N TRP A 52 -15.84 -12.32 -10.40
CA TRP A 52 -15.39 -13.34 -11.35
C TRP A 52 -15.82 -13.07 -12.80
N GLU A 53 -17.03 -12.57 -12.98
CA GLU A 53 -17.52 -12.15 -14.30
C GLU A 53 -16.77 -10.92 -14.79
N ALA A 54 -16.61 -9.92 -13.94
CA ALA A 54 -15.82 -8.74 -14.22
C ALA A 54 -14.38 -9.10 -14.63
N PHE A 55 -13.74 -10.05 -13.93
CA PHE A 55 -12.41 -10.53 -14.31
C PHE A 55 -12.38 -11.17 -15.70
N LYS A 56 -13.42 -11.95 -16.06
CA LYS A 56 -13.52 -12.53 -17.41
C LYS A 56 -13.69 -11.46 -18.49
N LEU A 57 -14.51 -10.44 -18.23
CA LEU A 57 -14.84 -9.38 -19.19
C LEU A 57 -13.68 -8.37 -19.35
N TYR A 58 -12.96 -8.05 -18.26
CA TYR A 58 -11.85 -7.09 -18.23
C TYR A 58 -10.48 -7.76 -18.11
N ARG A 59 -10.30 -8.95 -18.69
CA ARG A 59 -9.02 -9.70 -18.61
C ARG A 59 -7.81 -8.87 -19.01
N LYS A 60 -7.93 -8.09 -20.10
CA LYS A 60 -6.85 -7.23 -20.58
C LYS A 60 -6.57 -6.09 -19.62
N GLY A 61 -7.63 -5.48 -19.06
CA GLY A 61 -7.50 -4.44 -18.04
C GLY A 61 -6.83 -4.98 -16.78
N ALA A 62 -7.24 -6.16 -16.30
CA ALA A 62 -6.62 -6.82 -15.16
C ALA A 62 -5.14 -7.14 -15.42
N PHE A 63 -4.82 -7.67 -16.61
CA PHE A 63 -3.42 -7.94 -16.98
C PHE A 63 -2.55 -6.68 -16.94
N TRP A 64 -3.01 -5.56 -17.54
CA TRP A 64 -2.24 -4.32 -17.55
C TRP A 64 -2.12 -3.69 -16.17
N SER A 65 -3.17 -3.76 -15.35
CA SER A 65 -3.11 -3.33 -13.96
C SER A 65 -2.10 -4.15 -13.16
N MET A 66 -2.13 -5.48 -13.29
CA MET A 66 -1.15 -6.37 -12.67
C MET A 66 0.28 -6.10 -13.17
N PHE A 67 0.44 -5.86 -14.48
CA PHE A 67 1.74 -5.57 -15.09
C PHE A 67 2.37 -4.27 -14.51
N ILE A 68 1.61 -3.19 -14.41
CA ILE A 68 2.10 -1.94 -13.81
C ILE A 68 2.39 -2.12 -12.32
N SER A 69 1.58 -2.92 -11.61
CA SER A 69 1.78 -3.24 -10.19
C SER A 69 3.07 -4.03 -9.91
N LEU A 70 3.70 -4.66 -10.92
CA LEU A 70 5.03 -5.26 -10.76
C LEU A 70 6.10 -4.24 -10.33
N SER A 71 5.89 -2.94 -10.57
CA SER A 71 6.77 -1.88 -10.05
C SER A 71 6.80 -1.84 -8.52
N ILE A 72 5.74 -2.31 -7.86
CA ILE A 72 5.69 -2.42 -6.40
C ILE A 72 6.61 -3.53 -5.89
N ILE A 73 6.79 -4.62 -6.68
CA ILE A 73 7.78 -5.66 -6.34
C ILE A 73 9.18 -5.04 -6.32
N MET A 74 9.54 -4.26 -7.34
CA MET A 74 10.82 -3.56 -7.41
C MET A 74 11.01 -2.58 -6.24
N ARG A 75 9.98 -1.80 -5.92
CA ARG A 75 10.00 -0.89 -4.77
C ARG A 75 10.23 -1.64 -3.46
N ALA A 76 9.49 -2.70 -3.20
CA ALA A 76 9.60 -3.49 -1.98
C ALA A 76 10.96 -4.21 -1.88
N TYR A 77 11.46 -4.68 -3.01
CA TYR A 77 12.79 -5.26 -3.13
C TYR A 77 13.88 -4.29 -2.66
N ASP A 78 13.86 -3.04 -3.11
CA ASP A 78 14.88 -2.06 -2.79
C ASP A 78 14.76 -1.53 -1.34
N ILE A 79 13.56 -1.41 -0.80
CA ILE A 79 13.34 -1.07 0.62
C ILE A 79 13.96 -2.14 1.52
N GLU A 80 13.74 -3.42 1.20
CA GLU A 80 14.23 -4.54 1.99
C GLU A 80 15.75 -4.73 1.90
N ILE A 81 16.38 -4.29 0.81
CA ILE A 81 17.84 -4.34 0.63
C ILE A 81 18.57 -3.69 1.81
N SER A 82 18.14 -2.50 2.22
CA SER A 82 18.81 -1.74 3.27
C SER A 82 18.82 -2.50 4.59
N GLY A 83 17.70 -3.08 5.00
CA GLY A 83 17.58 -3.86 6.23
C GLY A 83 18.44 -5.12 6.23
N ASN A 84 18.41 -5.87 5.13
CA ASN A 84 19.19 -7.10 4.98
C ASN A 84 20.70 -6.86 4.87
N PHE A 85 21.12 -5.75 4.25
CA PHE A 85 22.55 -5.45 4.11
C PHE A 85 23.20 -5.06 5.44
N PHE A 86 22.42 -4.57 6.41
CA PHE A 86 22.97 -4.32 7.76
C PHE A 86 23.45 -5.59 8.44
N ALA A 87 22.92 -6.77 8.05
CA ALA A 87 23.33 -8.09 8.52
C ALA A 87 24.32 -8.81 7.56
N LEU A 88 24.67 -8.22 6.40
CA LEU A 88 25.52 -8.87 5.41
C LEU A 88 27.01 -8.65 5.73
N PRO A 89 27.80 -9.70 6.02
CA PRO A 89 29.19 -9.54 6.49
C PRO A 89 30.11 -8.77 5.52
N ALA A 90 29.99 -9.00 4.22
CA ALA A 90 30.77 -8.29 3.21
C ALA A 90 30.43 -6.79 3.17
N PHE A 91 29.18 -6.41 3.42
CA PHE A 91 28.72 -5.04 3.48
C PHE A 91 29.18 -4.36 4.78
N GLN A 92 29.01 -5.04 5.92
CA GLN A 92 29.49 -4.58 7.23
C GLN A 92 31.00 -4.32 7.21
N LYS A 93 31.80 -5.22 6.62
CA LYS A 93 33.26 -5.08 6.51
C LYS A 93 33.68 -3.90 5.64
N HIS A 94 32.91 -3.59 4.58
CA HIS A 94 33.28 -2.52 3.63
C HIS A 94 32.83 -1.13 4.11
N PHE A 95 31.62 -1.02 4.67
CA PHE A 95 31.01 0.27 5.04
C PHE A 95 30.92 0.49 6.55
N GLY A 96 31.17 -0.55 7.36
CA GLY A 96 31.03 -0.52 8.80
C GLY A 96 32.27 -0.01 9.53
N VAL A 97 32.10 0.10 10.86
CA VAL A 97 33.16 0.41 11.83
C VAL A 97 33.36 -0.83 12.69
N ASP A 98 34.61 -1.13 13.01
CA ASP A 98 34.95 -2.24 13.90
C ASP A 98 34.72 -1.83 15.36
N TYR A 99 33.79 -2.51 16.03
CA TYR A 99 33.50 -2.34 17.46
C TYR A 99 34.22 -3.36 18.34
N GLY A 100 35.06 -4.22 17.72
CA GLY A 100 35.75 -5.30 18.42
C GLY A 100 34.94 -6.59 18.56
N PRO A 101 35.61 -7.75 18.83
CA PRO A 101 34.99 -9.06 18.86
C PRO A 101 33.89 -9.19 19.93
N ASP A 102 34.02 -8.47 21.06
CA ASP A 102 33.05 -8.50 22.16
C ASP A 102 31.74 -7.78 21.84
N HIS A 103 31.73 -6.91 20.83
CA HIS A 103 30.60 -6.10 20.40
C HIS A 103 30.13 -6.43 18.96
N GLY A 104 30.39 -7.65 18.48
CA GLY A 104 29.90 -8.14 17.19
C GLY A 104 30.74 -7.77 15.98
N GLY A 105 31.98 -7.27 16.16
CA GLY A 105 32.92 -6.97 15.09
C GLY A 105 32.54 -5.77 14.22
N PHE A 106 32.60 -5.90 12.91
CA PHE A 106 32.22 -4.83 11.99
C PHE A 106 30.70 -4.64 11.95
N GLN A 107 30.24 -3.44 12.27
CA GLN A 107 28.82 -3.07 12.25
C GLN A 107 28.62 -1.71 11.58
N ILE A 108 27.49 -1.52 10.90
CA ILE A 108 27.11 -0.21 10.38
C ILE A 108 26.64 0.66 11.55
N PRO A 109 27.23 1.85 11.78
CA PRO A 109 26.79 2.74 12.85
C PRO A 109 25.28 3.07 12.74
N ALA A 110 24.57 3.10 13.87
CA ALA A 110 23.11 3.32 13.92
C ALA A 110 22.68 4.59 13.15
N ARG A 111 23.49 5.66 13.20
CA ARG A 111 23.24 6.91 12.45
C ARG A 111 23.11 6.68 10.94
N TRP A 112 23.91 5.80 10.37
CA TRP A 112 23.86 5.49 8.94
C TRP A 112 22.73 4.52 8.61
N GLN A 113 22.43 3.56 9.48
CA GLN A 113 21.27 2.69 9.34
C GLN A 113 19.98 3.52 9.30
N VAL A 114 19.83 4.46 10.25
CA VAL A 114 18.71 5.40 10.30
C VAL A 114 18.68 6.30 9.07
N ALA A 115 19.83 6.89 8.67
CA ALA A 115 19.90 7.76 7.51
C ALA A 115 19.45 7.06 6.22
N MET A 116 19.88 5.82 5.99
CA MET A 116 19.45 5.03 4.82
C MET A 116 17.97 4.70 4.87
N SER A 117 17.45 4.24 6.01
CA SER A 117 16.03 3.89 6.16
C SER A 117 15.12 5.13 6.06
N MET A 118 15.49 6.23 6.71
CA MET A 118 14.77 7.50 6.61
C MET A 118 14.82 8.07 5.19
N GLY A 119 15.96 7.92 4.51
CA GLY A 119 16.14 8.40 3.14
C GLY A 119 15.08 7.86 2.20
N SER A 120 14.86 6.56 2.25
CA SER A 120 13.83 5.89 1.49
C SER A 120 12.42 6.43 1.80
N LEU A 121 12.06 6.57 3.08
CA LEU A 121 10.73 6.98 3.51
C LEU A 121 10.44 8.46 3.22
N VAL A 122 11.37 9.36 3.54
CA VAL A 122 11.25 10.79 3.24
C VAL A 122 11.15 11.00 1.72
N GLY A 123 12.00 10.31 0.96
CA GLY A 123 11.91 10.31 -0.50
C GLY A 123 10.54 9.89 -0.98
N GLN A 124 9.94 8.83 -0.43
CA GLN A 124 8.62 8.34 -0.83
C GLN A 124 7.50 9.34 -0.56
N ILE A 125 7.51 10.03 0.57
CA ILE A 125 6.53 11.09 0.88
C ILE A 125 6.61 12.21 -0.16
N LEU A 126 7.83 12.70 -0.43
CA LEU A 126 8.05 13.73 -1.44
C LEU A 126 7.66 13.26 -2.84
N GLY A 127 8.02 12.03 -3.19
CA GLY A 127 7.74 11.43 -4.48
C GLY A 127 6.25 11.21 -4.75
N ALA A 128 5.51 10.77 -3.75
CA ALA A 128 4.05 10.62 -3.85
C ALA A 128 3.35 11.95 -4.13
N TYR A 129 3.82 13.04 -3.51
CA TYR A 129 3.33 14.38 -3.78
C TYR A 129 3.75 14.88 -5.17
N LEU A 130 5.05 14.81 -5.47
CA LEU A 130 5.62 15.35 -6.70
C LEU A 130 5.10 14.64 -7.97
N VAL A 131 4.88 13.31 -7.91
CA VAL A 131 4.45 12.54 -9.10
C VAL A 131 3.02 12.84 -9.52
N SER A 132 2.17 13.29 -8.62
CA SER A 132 0.77 13.63 -8.91
C SER A 132 0.68 14.71 -10.00
N TYR A 133 1.61 15.66 -9.99
CA TYR A 133 1.64 16.76 -10.96
C TYR A 133 1.92 16.30 -12.40
N PRO A 134 3.05 15.63 -12.72
CA PRO A 134 3.28 15.12 -14.07
C PRO A 134 2.27 14.05 -14.49
N MET A 135 1.68 13.31 -13.55
CA MET A 135 0.66 12.32 -13.83
C MET A 135 -0.62 12.95 -14.41
N GLU A 136 -1.03 14.12 -13.90
CA GLU A 136 -2.17 14.87 -14.44
C GLU A 136 -1.82 15.58 -15.75
N MET A 137 -0.60 16.11 -15.91
CA MET A 137 -0.19 16.81 -17.13
C MET A 137 0.08 15.87 -18.30
N PHE A 138 0.87 14.82 -18.10
CA PHE A 138 1.41 13.99 -19.20
C PHE A 138 0.73 12.62 -19.31
N GLY A 139 -0.06 12.23 -18.32
CA GLY A 139 -0.72 10.93 -18.22
C GLY A 139 0.07 9.90 -17.41
N ARG A 140 -0.62 8.78 -17.11
CA ARG A 140 -0.08 7.75 -16.22
C ARG A 140 1.08 7.00 -16.87
N LYS A 141 0.93 6.64 -18.14
CA LYS A 141 1.90 5.87 -18.92
C LYS A 141 3.24 6.60 -19.10
N LYS A 142 3.23 7.88 -19.50
CA LYS A 142 4.45 8.65 -19.74
C LYS A 142 5.18 8.93 -18.44
N THR A 143 4.47 9.30 -17.38
CA THR A 143 5.04 9.53 -16.05
C THR A 143 5.69 8.25 -15.52
N PHE A 144 5.03 7.10 -15.70
CA PHE A 144 5.59 5.81 -15.32
C PHE A 144 6.90 5.48 -16.08
N ALA A 145 6.95 5.75 -17.39
CA ALA A 145 8.17 5.57 -18.19
C ALA A 145 9.34 6.40 -17.65
N VAL A 146 9.10 7.68 -17.33
CA VAL A 146 10.13 8.56 -16.74
C VAL A 146 10.61 8.01 -15.40
N CYS A 147 9.71 7.57 -14.54
CA CYS A 147 10.07 6.94 -13.26
C CYS A 147 10.95 5.69 -13.47
N LEU A 148 10.64 4.82 -14.44
CA LEU A 148 11.44 3.63 -14.74
C LEU A 148 12.86 3.97 -15.23
N VAL A 149 12.99 4.98 -16.09
CA VAL A 149 14.31 5.47 -16.55
C VAL A 149 15.11 6.04 -15.39
N LEU A 150 14.48 6.86 -14.54
CA LEU A 150 15.14 7.40 -13.36
C LEU A 150 15.60 6.29 -12.41
N THR A 151 14.78 5.27 -12.18
CA THR A 151 15.18 4.11 -11.37
C THR A 151 16.40 3.42 -11.95
N ALA A 152 16.43 3.18 -13.26
CA ALA A 152 17.57 2.55 -13.91
C ALA A 152 18.87 3.35 -13.70
N ILE A 153 18.79 4.68 -13.78
CA ILE A 153 19.93 5.59 -13.54
C ILE A 153 20.35 5.55 -12.06
N LEU A 154 19.39 5.61 -11.12
CA LEU A 154 19.70 5.61 -9.69
C LEU A 154 20.28 4.28 -9.22
N THR A 155 19.86 3.17 -9.82
CA THR A 155 20.47 1.85 -9.56
C THR A 155 21.96 1.81 -9.95
N PHE A 156 22.41 2.55 -10.99
CA PHE A 156 23.85 2.71 -11.25
C PHE A 156 24.55 3.41 -10.09
N MET A 157 23.93 4.44 -9.50
CA MET A 157 24.52 5.14 -8.35
C MET A 157 24.66 4.20 -7.14
N GLN A 158 23.67 3.32 -6.88
CA GLN A 158 23.73 2.30 -5.82
C GLN A 158 24.82 1.27 -6.10
N PHE A 159 24.89 0.76 -7.34
CA PHE A 159 25.83 -0.28 -7.73
C PHE A 159 27.29 0.16 -7.64
N PHE A 160 27.61 1.41 -8.02
CA PHE A 160 28.94 1.97 -8.00
C PHE A 160 29.27 2.76 -6.72
N ALA A 161 28.39 2.73 -5.71
CA ALA A 161 28.65 3.41 -4.46
C ALA A 161 29.87 2.82 -3.73
N ASN A 162 30.87 3.67 -3.48
CA ASN A 162 32.08 3.30 -2.73
C ASN A 162 32.07 3.84 -1.28
N THR A 163 31.12 4.71 -0.96
CA THR A 163 30.95 5.29 0.38
C THR A 163 29.51 5.17 0.83
N ILE A 164 29.31 5.00 2.14
CA ILE A 164 27.97 4.90 2.73
C ILE A 164 27.15 6.18 2.50
N GLY A 165 27.82 7.35 2.39
CA GLY A 165 27.17 8.63 2.09
C GLY A 165 26.53 8.65 0.69
N VAL A 166 27.25 8.17 -0.35
CA VAL A 166 26.72 8.06 -1.71
C VAL A 166 25.55 7.08 -1.76
N LEU A 167 25.67 5.95 -1.05
CA LEU A 167 24.58 4.97 -0.96
C LEU A 167 23.35 5.57 -0.27
N THR A 168 23.54 6.30 0.82
CA THR A 168 22.44 7.00 1.51
C THR A 168 21.78 8.03 0.61
N ALA A 169 22.56 8.86 -0.11
CA ALA A 169 22.03 9.83 -1.06
C ALA A 169 21.22 9.16 -2.18
N SER A 170 21.69 8.01 -2.68
CA SER A 170 20.95 7.24 -3.69
C SER A 170 19.61 6.73 -3.15
N GLN A 171 19.53 6.33 -1.86
CA GLN A 171 18.29 5.89 -1.23
C GLN A 171 17.26 7.03 -1.11
N TYR A 172 17.70 8.27 -0.81
CA TYR A 172 16.82 9.44 -0.82
C TYR A 172 16.23 9.71 -2.21
N LEU A 173 17.08 9.70 -3.25
CA LEU A 173 16.64 9.95 -4.62
C LEU A 173 15.75 8.83 -5.16
N SER A 174 16.09 7.57 -4.90
CA SER A 174 15.29 6.42 -5.28
C SER A 174 13.94 6.43 -4.55
N GLY A 175 13.92 6.83 -3.28
CA GLY A 175 12.69 7.00 -2.50
C GLY A 175 11.67 7.88 -3.21
N ILE A 176 12.09 8.99 -3.83
CA ILE A 176 11.20 9.87 -4.60
C ILE A 176 10.51 9.10 -5.73
N VAL A 177 11.24 8.28 -6.46
CA VAL A 177 10.67 7.50 -7.56
C VAL A 177 9.75 6.39 -7.03
N TRP A 178 10.07 5.76 -5.90
CA TRP A 178 9.26 4.70 -5.29
C TRP A 178 7.93 5.22 -4.73
N GLY A 179 7.92 6.45 -4.19
CA GLY A 179 6.67 7.13 -3.85
C GLY A 179 5.77 7.29 -5.06
N GLY A 180 6.36 7.63 -6.21
CA GLY A 180 5.67 7.71 -7.49
C GLY A 180 5.04 6.40 -7.93
N TYR A 181 5.74 5.27 -7.80
CA TYR A 181 5.17 3.97 -8.19
C TYR A 181 3.94 3.59 -7.39
N CYS A 182 3.93 3.89 -6.09
CA CYS A 182 2.77 3.61 -5.24
C CYS A 182 1.53 4.33 -5.76
N VAL A 183 1.66 5.63 -6.05
CA VAL A 183 0.56 6.45 -6.57
C VAL A 183 0.15 6.01 -7.97
N ILE A 184 1.11 5.77 -8.88
CA ILE A 184 0.80 5.39 -10.26
C ILE A 184 0.09 4.02 -10.31
N ALA A 185 0.59 3.02 -9.58
CA ALA A 185 0.03 1.68 -9.61
C ALA A 185 -1.40 1.64 -9.05
N THR A 186 -1.64 2.30 -7.92
CA THR A 186 -2.97 2.36 -7.29
C THR A 186 -3.96 3.15 -8.14
N THR A 187 -3.55 4.30 -8.67
CA THR A 187 -4.40 5.13 -9.53
C THR A 187 -4.73 4.42 -10.82
N TYR A 188 -3.73 3.86 -11.50
CA TYR A 188 -3.97 3.11 -12.75
C TYR A 188 -4.90 1.93 -12.53
N ALA A 189 -4.70 1.15 -11.46
CA ALA A 189 -5.58 0.03 -11.12
C ALA A 189 -7.03 0.49 -10.89
N SER A 190 -7.25 1.60 -10.20
CA SER A 190 -8.59 2.13 -9.94
C SER A 190 -9.28 2.72 -11.18
N GLU A 191 -8.51 3.24 -12.15
CA GLU A 191 -9.02 3.89 -13.35
C GLU A 191 -9.27 2.93 -14.54
N VAL A 192 -8.60 1.78 -14.55
CA VAL A 192 -8.66 0.81 -15.67
C VAL A 192 -9.69 -0.29 -15.42
N LEU A 193 -10.17 -0.43 -14.19
CA LEU A 193 -10.99 -1.56 -13.77
C LEU A 193 -12.32 -1.15 -13.16
N PRO A 194 -13.37 -2.00 -13.35
CA PRO A 194 -14.67 -1.79 -12.71
C PRO A 194 -14.58 -1.93 -11.18
N LEU A 195 -15.55 -1.35 -10.48
CA LEU A 195 -15.66 -1.31 -9.03
C LEU A 195 -15.48 -2.68 -8.35
N SER A 196 -16.06 -3.73 -8.94
CA SER A 196 -16.02 -5.10 -8.40
C SER A 196 -14.61 -5.72 -8.38
N LEU A 197 -13.67 -5.25 -9.22
CA LEU A 197 -12.29 -5.73 -9.27
C LEU A 197 -11.31 -4.88 -8.47
N ARG A 198 -11.65 -3.64 -8.13
CA ARG A 198 -10.76 -2.71 -7.41
C ARG A 198 -10.26 -3.30 -6.10
N GLY A 199 -11.13 -3.90 -5.29
CA GLY A 199 -10.76 -4.53 -4.02
C GLY A 199 -9.78 -5.70 -4.19
N PHE A 200 -9.98 -6.54 -5.19
CA PHE A 200 -9.09 -7.67 -5.48
C PHE A 200 -7.68 -7.21 -5.88
N LEU A 201 -7.59 -6.14 -6.69
CA LEU A 201 -6.31 -5.63 -7.16
C LEU A 201 -5.58 -4.77 -6.13
N THR A 202 -6.30 -4.16 -5.20
CA THR A 202 -5.66 -3.57 -4.00
C THR A 202 -4.97 -4.67 -3.19
N GLY A 203 -5.61 -5.83 -3.02
CA GLY A 203 -4.99 -7.01 -2.41
C GLY A 203 -3.76 -7.50 -3.19
N TYR A 204 -3.81 -7.47 -4.52
CA TYR A 204 -2.67 -7.85 -5.36
C TYR A 204 -1.47 -6.89 -5.21
N ILE A 205 -1.70 -5.59 -5.03
CA ILE A 205 -0.62 -4.61 -4.77
C ILE A 205 0.12 -4.98 -3.48
N ASN A 206 -0.61 -5.31 -2.41
CA ASN A 206 0.00 -5.78 -1.17
C ASN A 206 0.79 -7.09 -1.36
N LEU A 207 0.25 -8.02 -2.16
CA LEU A 207 0.94 -9.26 -2.51
C LEU A 207 2.26 -8.98 -3.25
N CYS A 208 2.26 -8.05 -4.22
CA CYS A 208 3.47 -7.61 -4.91
C CYS A 208 4.52 -7.06 -3.94
N TYR A 209 4.09 -6.31 -2.92
CA TYR A 209 4.99 -5.79 -1.91
C TYR A 209 5.69 -6.92 -1.14
N VAL A 210 4.93 -7.88 -0.64
CA VAL A 210 5.49 -9.04 0.11
C VAL A 210 6.36 -9.93 -0.79
N MET A 211 5.97 -10.11 -2.07
CA MET A 211 6.80 -10.81 -3.05
C MET A 211 8.17 -10.14 -3.24
N GLY A 212 8.21 -8.81 -3.32
CA GLY A 212 9.46 -8.06 -3.45
C GLY A 212 10.39 -8.30 -2.28
N GLN A 213 9.89 -8.24 -1.05
CA GLN A 213 10.65 -8.53 0.16
C GLN A 213 11.17 -9.97 0.18
N PHE A 214 10.31 -10.94 -0.15
CA PHE A 214 10.69 -12.35 -0.17
C PHE A 214 11.80 -12.65 -1.21
N ILE A 215 11.64 -12.14 -2.43
CA ILE A 215 12.64 -12.30 -3.51
C ILE A 215 13.97 -11.68 -3.09
N GLN A 216 13.96 -10.48 -2.50
CA GLN A 216 15.16 -9.78 -2.09
C GLN A 216 15.93 -10.54 -1.02
N THR A 217 15.23 -10.97 0.06
CA THR A 217 15.87 -11.71 1.15
C THR A 217 16.43 -13.04 0.66
N GLY A 218 15.73 -13.75 -0.23
CA GLY A 218 16.21 -14.98 -0.86
C GLY A 218 17.46 -14.77 -1.71
N ILE A 219 17.51 -13.70 -2.51
CA ILE A 219 18.68 -13.36 -3.31
C ILE A 219 19.87 -13.05 -2.41
N THR A 220 19.72 -12.18 -1.43
CA THR A 220 20.81 -11.81 -0.51
C THR A 220 21.32 -13.00 0.27
N ARG A 221 20.41 -13.91 0.68
CA ARG A 221 20.80 -15.20 1.29
C ARG A 221 21.72 -16.04 0.39
N GLY A 222 21.46 -16.04 -0.92
CA GLY A 222 22.30 -16.76 -1.90
C GLY A 222 23.74 -16.24 -1.98
N PHE A 223 23.97 -14.98 -1.61
CA PHE A 223 25.28 -14.34 -1.70
C PHE A 223 25.99 -14.13 -0.34
N ILE A 224 25.42 -14.59 0.77
CA ILE A 224 25.96 -14.35 2.13
C ILE A 224 27.37 -14.90 2.34
N ASN A 225 27.71 -16.01 1.70
CA ASN A 225 29.01 -16.67 1.85
C ASN A 225 30.11 -16.04 0.98
N ARG A 226 29.79 -15.03 0.15
CA ARG A 226 30.79 -14.34 -0.66
C ARG A 226 31.50 -13.28 0.16
N PRO A 227 32.84 -13.33 0.24
CA PRO A 227 33.61 -12.34 1.01
C PRO A 227 33.91 -11.04 0.24
N ASP A 228 33.63 -11.02 -1.06
CA ASP A 228 33.95 -9.93 -1.98
C ASP A 228 32.79 -8.92 -2.14
N GLN A 229 33.07 -7.81 -2.82
CA GLN A 229 32.11 -6.74 -3.08
C GLN A 229 30.89 -7.21 -3.89
N TRP A 230 31.00 -8.31 -4.62
CA TRP A 230 29.91 -8.85 -5.41
C TRP A 230 28.75 -9.36 -4.56
N ALA A 231 28.98 -9.65 -3.27
CA ALA A 231 27.94 -10.06 -2.34
C ALA A 231 26.79 -9.05 -2.23
N TYR A 232 27.09 -7.75 -2.29
CA TYR A 232 26.07 -6.68 -2.23
C TYR A 232 25.84 -6.00 -3.59
N ARG A 233 26.81 -6.02 -4.52
CA ARG A 233 26.62 -5.43 -5.86
C ARG A 233 25.68 -6.22 -6.74
N ILE A 234 25.71 -7.57 -6.70
CA ILE A 234 24.78 -8.39 -7.50
C ILE A 234 23.32 -8.16 -7.13
N PRO A 235 22.90 -8.14 -5.85
CA PRO A 235 21.53 -7.77 -5.49
C PRO A 235 21.10 -6.40 -6.01
N PHE A 236 21.98 -5.38 -6.02
CA PHE A 236 21.68 -4.11 -6.68
C PHE A 236 21.53 -4.25 -8.19
N ALA A 237 22.40 -5.01 -8.87
CA ALA A 237 22.35 -5.20 -10.32
C ALA A 237 21.05 -5.89 -10.79
N ILE A 238 20.52 -6.81 -10.00
CA ILE A 238 19.25 -7.52 -10.30
C ILE A 238 18.08 -6.54 -10.42
N GLN A 239 18.14 -5.40 -9.73
CA GLN A 239 17.10 -4.38 -9.85
C GLN A 239 16.90 -3.87 -11.28
N TRP A 240 17.91 -3.89 -12.14
CA TRP A 240 17.78 -3.46 -13.54
C TRP A 240 16.84 -4.35 -14.35
N ALA A 241 16.61 -5.59 -13.93
CA ALA A 241 15.68 -6.49 -14.63
C ALA A 241 14.25 -5.91 -14.68
N TRP A 242 13.80 -5.25 -13.63
CA TRP A 242 12.45 -4.72 -13.53
C TRP A 242 12.19 -3.55 -14.49
N PRO A 243 12.99 -2.46 -14.49
CA PRO A 243 12.83 -1.38 -15.45
C PRO A 243 12.89 -1.85 -16.91
N VAL A 244 13.76 -2.82 -17.24
CA VAL A 244 13.88 -3.34 -18.61
C VAL A 244 12.60 -4.04 -19.03
N VAL A 245 12.07 -4.95 -18.20
CA VAL A 245 10.83 -5.68 -18.52
C VAL A 245 9.63 -4.73 -18.59
N LEU A 246 9.52 -3.80 -17.64
CA LEU A 246 8.40 -2.85 -17.59
C LEU A 246 8.46 -1.83 -18.73
N LEU A 247 9.64 -1.31 -19.09
CA LEU A 247 9.80 -0.40 -20.23
C LEU A 247 9.50 -1.11 -21.57
N ALA A 248 9.89 -2.37 -21.71
CA ALA A 248 9.61 -3.15 -22.93
C ALA A 248 8.10 -3.41 -23.11
N GLY A 249 7.36 -3.66 -22.05
CA GLY A 249 5.91 -3.90 -22.09
C GLY A 249 5.06 -2.62 -22.14
N LEU A 250 5.55 -1.52 -21.58
CA LEU A 250 4.79 -0.29 -21.43
C LEU A 250 4.25 0.32 -22.74
N PRO A 251 4.92 0.28 -23.91
CA PRO A 251 4.37 0.76 -25.17
C PRO A 251 3.02 0.16 -25.53
N PHE A 252 2.79 -1.11 -25.17
CA PHE A 252 1.56 -1.85 -25.45
C PHE A 252 0.42 -1.56 -24.45
N ALA A 253 0.74 -1.02 -23.27
CA ALA A 253 -0.26 -0.68 -22.27
C ALA A 253 -1.16 0.46 -22.74
N PRO A 254 -2.49 0.38 -22.55
CA PRO A 254 -3.39 1.48 -22.82
C PRO A 254 -3.20 2.60 -21.79
N GLU A 255 -3.52 3.84 -22.16
CA GLU A 255 -3.58 4.97 -21.21
C GLU A 255 -4.89 4.89 -20.42
N SER A 256 -4.95 5.55 -19.27
CA SER A 256 -6.16 5.62 -18.44
C SER A 256 -7.32 6.29 -19.19
N PRO A 257 -8.50 5.62 -19.29
CA PRO A 257 -9.70 6.26 -19.85
C PRO A 257 -10.14 7.50 -19.06
N TRP A 258 -10.10 7.44 -17.73
CA TRP A 258 -10.45 8.55 -16.86
C TRP A 258 -9.58 9.78 -17.08
N TRP A 259 -8.27 9.61 -17.21
CA TRP A 259 -7.38 10.70 -17.53
C TRP A 259 -7.67 11.31 -18.91
N LEU A 260 -7.96 10.48 -19.90
CA LEU A 260 -8.27 10.95 -21.25
C LEU A 260 -9.58 11.76 -21.28
N ILE A 261 -10.58 11.37 -20.47
CA ILE A 261 -11.83 12.13 -20.27
C ILE A 261 -11.51 13.50 -19.66
N ARG A 262 -10.71 13.54 -18.57
CA ARG A 262 -10.29 14.80 -17.91
C ARG A 262 -9.52 15.73 -18.85
N GLN A 263 -8.87 15.19 -19.88
CA GLN A 263 -8.17 15.93 -20.94
C GLN A 263 -9.06 16.24 -22.16
N ASN A 264 -10.37 16.00 -22.08
CA ASN A 264 -11.33 16.18 -23.18
C ASN A 264 -10.99 15.39 -24.47
N LYS A 265 -10.31 14.24 -24.35
CA LYS A 265 -9.89 13.38 -25.48
C LYS A 265 -10.81 12.14 -25.59
N MET A 266 -12.09 12.36 -25.86
CA MET A 266 -13.14 11.34 -25.79
C MET A 266 -12.90 10.15 -26.73
N GLU A 267 -12.50 10.39 -27.99
CA GLU A 267 -12.20 9.33 -28.95
C GLU A 267 -11.08 8.39 -28.47
N LYS A 268 -10.02 8.99 -27.87
CA LYS A 268 -8.90 8.20 -27.32
C LYS A 268 -9.32 7.45 -26.07
N ALA A 269 -10.22 8.01 -25.26
CA ALA A 269 -10.79 7.35 -24.08
C ALA A 269 -11.59 6.10 -24.50
N GLU A 270 -12.45 6.20 -25.53
CA GLU A 270 -13.18 5.08 -26.07
C GLU A 270 -12.25 3.99 -26.65
N GLN A 271 -11.22 4.40 -27.40
CA GLN A 271 -10.22 3.47 -27.93
C GLN A 271 -9.44 2.76 -26.82
N SER A 272 -9.10 3.48 -25.76
CA SER A 272 -8.45 2.90 -24.58
C SER A 272 -9.37 1.89 -23.90
N LEU A 273 -10.63 2.24 -23.69
CA LEU A 273 -11.63 1.35 -23.08
C LEU A 273 -11.83 0.08 -23.91
N LYS A 274 -11.92 0.18 -25.24
CA LYS A 274 -11.99 -0.98 -26.16
C LYS A 274 -10.77 -1.92 -26.05
N LYS A 275 -9.58 -1.38 -25.73
CA LYS A 275 -8.37 -2.18 -25.50
C LYS A 275 -8.39 -2.90 -24.16
N LEU A 276 -9.14 -2.41 -23.18
CA LEU A 276 -9.22 -2.96 -21.82
C LEU A 276 -10.28 -4.06 -21.69
N VAL A 277 -11.37 -3.93 -22.45
CA VAL A 277 -12.50 -4.85 -22.46
C VAL A 277 -12.27 -5.94 -23.53
N GLN A 278 -12.85 -7.11 -23.34
CA GLN A 278 -12.83 -8.16 -24.37
C GLN A 278 -13.82 -7.83 -25.51
N PRO A 279 -13.47 -8.11 -26.79
CA PRO A 279 -14.33 -7.80 -27.92
C PRO A 279 -15.73 -8.44 -27.84
N ASP A 280 -15.82 -9.65 -27.26
CA ASP A 280 -17.07 -10.43 -27.20
C ASP A 280 -17.79 -10.29 -25.86
N SER A 281 -17.50 -9.23 -25.11
CA SER A 281 -18.01 -9.05 -23.75
C SER A 281 -19.46 -8.62 -23.65
N GLY A 282 -20.08 -8.17 -24.73
CA GLY A 282 -21.42 -7.57 -24.71
C GLY A 282 -21.53 -6.24 -23.99
N ILE A 283 -20.40 -5.68 -23.47
CA ILE A 283 -20.36 -4.38 -22.81
C ILE A 283 -20.38 -3.27 -23.86
N ASN A 284 -21.34 -2.38 -23.74
CA ASN A 284 -21.37 -1.18 -24.56
C ASN A 284 -20.37 -0.15 -24.02
N THR A 285 -19.25 0.02 -24.71
CA THR A 285 -18.19 0.95 -24.32
C THR A 285 -18.65 2.41 -24.28
N LYS A 286 -19.69 2.76 -25.04
CA LYS A 286 -20.29 4.10 -25.03
C LYS A 286 -21.05 4.38 -23.74
N ASP A 287 -21.82 3.40 -23.23
CA ASP A 287 -22.55 3.50 -21.96
C ASP A 287 -21.56 3.64 -20.78
N THR A 288 -20.48 2.86 -20.81
CA THR A 288 -19.42 2.96 -19.81
C THR A 288 -18.72 4.32 -19.86
N LEU A 289 -18.48 4.85 -21.07
CA LEU A 289 -17.88 6.17 -21.24
C LEU A 289 -18.79 7.28 -20.70
N ALA A 290 -20.08 7.23 -21.01
CA ALA A 290 -21.09 8.18 -20.50
C ALA A 290 -21.17 8.15 -18.96
N MET A 291 -21.15 6.95 -18.36
CA MET A 291 -21.09 6.78 -16.91
C MET A 291 -19.82 7.44 -16.32
N MET A 292 -18.65 7.20 -16.92
CA MET A 292 -17.40 7.78 -16.44
C MET A 292 -17.42 9.32 -16.49
N VAL A 293 -17.95 9.91 -17.57
CA VAL A 293 -18.10 11.36 -17.70
C VAL A 293 -19.04 11.92 -16.62
N LYS A 294 -20.21 11.30 -16.42
CA LYS A 294 -21.17 11.69 -15.38
C LYS A 294 -20.53 11.63 -13.99
N THR A 295 -19.80 10.56 -13.71
CA THR A 295 -19.12 10.39 -12.42
C THR A 295 -18.03 11.45 -12.21
N ASP A 296 -17.18 11.74 -13.21
CA ASP A 296 -16.15 12.79 -13.11
C ASP A 296 -16.75 14.18 -12.83
N LEU A 297 -17.88 14.49 -13.47
CA LEU A 297 -18.61 15.73 -13.22
C LEU A 297 -19.16 15.81 -11.79
N LEU A 298 -19.79 14.73 -11.31
CA LEU A 298 -20.31 14.63 -9.95
C LEU A 298 -19.20 14.70 -8.89
N GLU A 299 -18.07 14.04 -9.12
CA GLU A 299 -16.91 14.10 -8.23
C GLU A 299 -16.38 15.54 -8.11
N ARG A 300 -16.26 16.26 -9.23
CA ARG A 300 -15.85 17.66 -9.23
C ARG A 300 -16.82 18.58 -8.46
N GLU A 301 -18.12 18.35 -8.60
CA GLU A 301 -19.13 19.09 -7.83
C GLU A 301 -19.07 18.80 -6.34
N LEU A 302 -18.89 17.56 -5.94
CA LEU A 302 -18.77 17.14 -4.55
C LEU A 302 -17.49 17.65 -3.87
N GLU A 303 -16.39 17.82 -4.60
CA GLU A 303 -15.14 18.38 -4.08
C GLU A 303 -15.22 19.88 -3.81
N VAL A 304 -16.10 20.57 -4.52
CA VAL A 304 -16.30 22.03 -4.34
C VAL A 304 -16.94 22.30 -2.98
N GLY A 305 -16.23 23.04 -2.12
CA GLY A 305 -16.73 23.48 -0.81
C GLY A 305 -16.32 22.63 0.39
N THR A 306 -15.61 21.52 0.22
CA THR A 306 -15.05 20.76 1.35
C THR A 306 -13.60 21.14 1.64
N THR A 307 -13.22 21.21 2.92
CA THR A 307 -11.86 21.51 3.36
C THR A 307 -11.26 20.39 4.18
N TYR A 308 -9.92 20.34 4.31
CA TYR A 308 -9.24 19.41 5.22
C TYR A 308 -9.64 19.62 6.68
N ALA A 309 -10.04 20.84 7.06
CA ALA A 309 -10.52 21.15 8.40
C ALA A 309 -11.87 20.45 8.71
N ASP A 310 -12.69 20.17 7.71
CA ASP A 310 -13.99 19.51 7.90
C ASP A 310 -13.85 18.05 8.31
N CYS A 311 -12.70 17.43 8.05
CA CYS A 311 -12.36 16.09 8.54
C CYS A 311 -12.28 16.03 10.09
N TRP A 312 -12.06 17.18 10.76
CA TRP A 312 -11.92 17.27 12.21
C TRP A 312 -13.18 17.77 12.92
N LYS A 313 -14.29 18.01 12.19
CA LYS A 313 -15.55 18.54 12.72
C LYS A 313 -16.59 17.42 12.94
N GLY A 314 -17.39 17.54 14.00
CA GLY A 314 -18.53 16.67 14.26
C GLY A 314 -18.21 15.17 14.21
N PRO A 315 -19.08 14.35 13.57
CA PRO A 315 -18.91 12.91 13.43
C PRO A 315 -17.63 12.49 12.70
N ASN A 316 -17.11 13.36 11.80
CA ASN A 316 -15.92 13.09 11.01
C ASN A 316 -14.65 13.01 11.86
N ARG A 317 -14.59 13.72 13.00
CA ARG A 317 -13.48 13.63 13.96
C ARG A 317 -13.27 12.18 14.45
N ARG A 318 -14.34 11.47 14.78
CA ARG A 318 -14.27 10.07 15.21
C ARG A 318 -13.79 9.15 14.09
N ARG A 319 -14.24 9.39 12.85
CA ARG A 319 -13.80 8.64 11.68
C ARG A 319 -12.32 8.87 11.39
N MET A 320 -11.88 10.12 11.47
CA MET A 320 -10.47 10.49 11.33
C MET A 320 -9.60 9.83 12.39
N GLU A 321 -10.03 9.85 13.67
CA GLU A 321 -9.36 9.15 14.78
C GLU A 321 -9.15 7.67 14.44
N ILE A 322 -10.19 6.98 13.96
CA ILE A 322 -10.12 5.56 13.62
C ILE A 322 -9.12 5.31 12.49
N CYS A 323 -9.18 6.09 11.41
CA CYS A 323 -8.29 5.93 10.26
C CYS A 323 -6.82 6.16 10.63
N ILE A 324 -6.54 7.20 11.42
CA ILE A 324 -5.19 7.52 11.89
C ILE A 324 -4.65 6.42 12.79
N LEU A 325 -5.42 6.04 13.82
CA LEU A 325 -4.92 5.10 14.83
C LEU A 325 -4.74 3.69 14.28
N LEU A 326 -5.50 3.28 13.27
CA LEU A 326 -5.26 2.00 12.60
C LEU A 326 -3.89 1.94 11.92
N PHE A 327 -3.44 3.00 11.26
CA PHE A 327 -2.08 3.07 10.69
C PHE A 327 -1.00 3.18 11.78
N VAL A 328 -1.25 3.96 12.82
CA VAL A 328 -0.34 4.03 13.98
C VAL A 328 -0.16 2.64 14.60
N ILE A 329 -1.25 1.92 14.82
CA ILE A 329 -1.23 0.56 15.36
C ILE A 329 -0.46 -0.38 14.43
N GLN A 330 -0.67 -0.29 13.12
CA GLN A 330 0.01 -1.11 12.13
C GLN A 330 1.54 -0.97 12.22
N ASN A 331 2.05 0.25 12.38
CA ASN A 331 3.49 0.53 12.47
C ASN A 331 4.08 0.18 13.83
N PHE A 332 3.32 0.35 14.93
CA PHE A 332 3.81 0.12 16.29
C PHE A 332 3.42 -1.24 16.89
N SER A 333 2.80 -2.12 16.12
CA SER A 333 2.41 -3.45 16.60
C SER A 333 3.56 -4.45 16.75
N GLY A 334 4.79 -4.02 16.56
CA GLY A 334 5.97 -4.85 16.78
C GLY A 334 6.31 -5.79 15.62
N ASN A 335 5.93 -5.42 14.39
CA ASN A 335 6.32 -6.19 13.21
C ASN A 335 7.77 -5.84 12.79
N PRO A 336 8.74 -6.79 12.91
CA PRO A 336 10.15 -6.52 12.67
C PRO A 336 10.56 -6.54 11.19
N VAL A 337 9.62 -6.60 10.23
CA VAL A 337 9.89 -6.92 8.81
C VAL A 337 11.08 -6.18 8.23
N GLY A 338 11.16 -4.86 8.37
CA GLY A 338 12.23 -4.06 7.74
C GLY A 338 13.63 -4.31 8.31
N PHE A 339 13.75 -4.93 9.48
CA PHE A 339 15.02 -5.21 10.17
C PHE A 339 15.11 -6.65 10.68
N ALA A 340 14.26 -7.55 10.21
CA ALA A 340 14.13 -8.90 10.76
C ALA A 340 15.45 -9.67 10.71
N THR A 341 16.14 -9.71 9.58
CA THR A 341 17.42 -10.41 9.44
C THR A 341 18.46 -9.83 10.39
N TYR A 342 18.54 -8.49 10.49
CA TYR A 342 19.44 -7.82 11.42
C TYR A 342 19.05 -8.11 12.89
N PHE A 343 17.75 -8.13 13.20
CA PHE A 343 17.28 -8.52 14.53
C PHE A 343 17.71 -9.96 14.88
N PHE A 344 17.58 -10.91 13.95
CA PHE A 344 18.00 -12.30 14.16
C PHE A 344 19.51 -12.44 14.39
N GLU A 345 20.32 -11.64 13.73
CA GLU A 345 21.76 -11.52 14.01
C GLU A 345 22.00 -10.98 15.44
N GLN A 346 21.31 -9.90 15.84
CA GLN A 346 21.50 -9.26 17.15
C GLN A 346 21.05 -10.11 18.33
N ILE A 347 20.09 -11.02 18.17
CA ILE A 347 19.74 -12.01 19.21
C ILE A 347 20.76 -13.16 19.28
N GLY A 348 21.76 -13.18 18.39
CA GLY A 348 22.90 -14.09 18.42
C GLY A 348 22.76 -15.35 17.58
N LEU A 349 21.90 -15.36 16.56
CA LEU A 349 21.97 -16.35 15.49
C LEU A 349 23.18 -16.05 14.60
N ASN A 350 23.80 -17.06 14.03
CA ASN A 350 24.85 -16.82 13.03
C ASN A 350 24.24 -16.23 11.75
N ASN A 351 25.06 -15.57 10.94
CA ASN A 351 24.58 -14.82 9.78
C ASN A 351 23.76 -15.69 8.80
N VAL A 352 24.18 -16.93 8.57
CA VAL A 352 23.48 -17.87 7.71
C VAL A 352 22.08 -18.19 8.28
N GLN A 353 22.01 -18.49 9.57
CA GLN A 353 20.75 -18.77 10.25
C GLN A 353 19.83 -17.56 10.31
N ALA A 354 20.39 -16.36 10.54
CA ALA A 354 19.62 -15.12 10.54
C ALA A 354 18.95 -14.85 9.18
N PHE A 355 19.68 -15.08 8.09
CA PHE A 355 19.10 -14.95 6.75
C PHE A 355 18.10 -16.06 6.42
N ASP A 356 18.35 -17.31 6.85
CA ASP A 356 17.40 -18.42 6.67
C ASP A 356 16.07 -18.12 7.38
N MET A 357 16.13 -17.57 8.59
CA MET A 357 14.94 -17.13 9.33
C MET A 357 14.27 -15.91 8.67
N GLY A 358 15.04 -14.98 8.12
CA GLY A 358 14.52 -13.85 7.35
C GLY A 358 13.75 -14.28 6.09
N VAL A 359 14.30 -15.24 5.33
CA VAL A 359 13.61 -15.86 4.18
C VAL A 359 12.33 -16.57 4.65
N GLY A 360 12.41 -17.31 5.76
CA GLY A 360 11.25 -17.99 6.36
C GLY A 360 10.16 -16.99 6.77
N LEU A 361 10.54 -15.88 7.41
CA LEU A 361 9.62 -14.82 7.83
C LEU A 361 8.87 -14.20 6.65
N ASN A 362 9.58 -13.82 5.59
CA ASN A 362 8.96 -13.26 4.39
C ASN A 362 8.14 -14.28 3.60
N GLY A 363 8.59 -15.55 3.53
CA GLY A 363 7.85 -16.64 2.89
C GLY A 363 6.53 -16.94 3.60
N VAL A 364 6.56 -17.02 4.93
CA VAL A 364 5.35 -17.22 5.75
C VAL A 364 4.44 -15.99 5.67
N GLY A 365 5.00 -14.79 5.62
CA GLY A 365 4.27 -13.54 5.36
C GLY A 365 3.51 -13.57 4.03
N PHE A 366 4.15 -14.07 2.97
CA PHE A 366 3.52 -14.26 1.65
C PHE A 366 2.31 -15.20 1.74
N VAL A 367 2.45 -16.34 2.40
CA VAL A 367 1.33 -17.27 2.63
C VAL A 367 0.23 -16.62 3.46
N GLY A 368 0.59 -15.87 4.52
CA GLY A 368 -0.35 -15.12 5.37
C GLY A 368 -1.18 -14.11 4.55
N THR A 369 -0.54 -13.38 3.64
CA THR A 369 -1.22 -12.43 2.74
C THR A 369 -2.21 -13.15 1.82
N LEU A 370 -1.86 -14.29 1.24
CA LEU A 370 -2.78 -15.07 0.42
C LEU A 370 -4.00 -15.56 1.22
N LEU A 371 -3.78 -15.96 2.45
CA LEU A 371 -4.85 -16.46 3.34
C LEU A 371 -5.65 -15.35 4.01
N SER A 372 -5.26 -14.09 3.90
CA SER A 372 -5.93 -12.95 4.56
C SER A 372 -7.39 -12.76 4.13
N ALA A 373 -7.77 -13.23 2.94
CA ALA A 373 -9.14 -13.23 2.47
C ALA A 373 -10.08 -14.05 3.38
N ILE A 374 -9.59 -15.10 4.03
CA ILE A 374 -10.38 -15.99 4.88
C ILE A 374 -10.93 -15.24 6.10
N PRO A 375 -10.11 -14.62 6.98
CA PRO A 375 -10.65 -13.87 8.12
C PRO A 375 -11.49 -12.66 7.69
N LEU A 376 -11.17 -12.01 6.57
CA LEU A 376 -11.96 -10.90 6.02
C LEU A 376 -13.39 -11.32 5.66
N ILE A 377 -13.56 -12.48 5.03
CA ILE A 377 -14.86 -12.98 4.58
C ILE A 377 -15.66 -13.57 5.75
N TYR A 378 -15.05 -14.36 6.61
CA TYR A 378 -15.77 -15.14 7.63
C TYR A 378 -15.91 -14.41 8.95
N LEU A 379 -14.83 -13.84 9.51
CA LEU A 379 -14.85 -13.27 10.86
C LEU A 379 -15.41 -11.83 10.93
N GLY A 380 -15.24 -11.03 9.90
CA GLY A 380 -15.49 -9.58 9.96
C GLY A 380 -14.23 -8.78 10.34
N ARG A 381 -14.35 -7.44 10.26
CA ARG A 381 -13.19 -6.56 10.41
C ARG A 381 -12.73 -6.47 11.87
N ARG A 382 -13.65 -6.15 12.76
CA ARG A 382 -13.36 -5.93 14.19
C ARG A 382 -12.93 -7.20 14.93
N PRO A 383 -13.63 -8.35 14.86
CA PRO A 383 -13.19 -9.57 15.53
C PRO A 383 -11.85 -10.08 15.05
N ALA A 384 -11.58 -10.03 13.73
CA ALA A 384 -10.30 -10.45 13.17
C ALA A 384 -9.14 -9.55 13.62
N TYR A 385 -9.36 -8.23 13.73
CA TYR A 385 -8.36 -7.28 14.20
C TYR A 385 -8.05 -7.48 15.69
N ILE A 386 -9.07 -7.66 16.53
CA ILE A 386 -8.91 -7.95 17.98
C ILE A 386 -8.17 -9.27 18.18
N PHE A 387 -8.53 -10.32 17.43
CA PHE A 387 -7.84 -11.61 17.48
C PHE A 387 -6.35 -11.45 17.13
N GLY A 388 -6.04 -10.79 16.00
CA GLY A 388 -4.67 -10.55 15.57
C GLY A 388 -3.85 -9.80 16.63
N LEU A 389 -4.37 -8.67 17.14
CA LEU A 389 -3.68 -7.90 18.19
C LEU A 389 -3.49 -8.69 19.49
N SER A 390 -4.50 -9.44 19.94
CA SER A 390 -4.39 -10.25 21.16
C SER A 390 -3.30 -11.30 21.02
N PHE A 391 -3.24 -11.95 19.87
CA PHE A 391 -2.21 -12.93 19.57
C PHE A 391 -0.81 -12.29 19.54
N MET A 392 -0.68 -11.13 18.89
CA MET A 392 0.59 -10.40 18.80
C MET A 392 1.08 -9.96 20.17
N VAL A 393 0.22 -9.37 21.01
CA VAL A 393 0.58 -8.99 22.39
C VAL A 393 1.15 -10.19 23.13
N THR A 394 0.50 -11.34 23.06
CA THR A 394 0.96 -12.56 23.74
C THR A 394 2.35 -12.98 23.28
N ILE A 395 2.56 -13.04 21.96
CA ILE A 395 3.85 -13.47 21.39
C ILE A 395 4.97 -12.48 21.72
N LEU A 396 4.73 -11.17 21.59
CA LEU A 396 5.73 -10.13 21.88
C LEU A 396 6.22 -10.22 23.32
N PHE A 397 5.32 -10.38 24.30
CA PHE A 397 5.72 -10.56 25.70
C PHE A 397 6.46 -11.86 25.93
N ILE A 398 6.06 -12.98 25.28
CA ILE A 398 6.79 -14.25 25.39
C ILE A 398 8.21 -14.08 24.84
N VAL A 399 8.37 -13.49 23.65
CA VAL A 399 9.69 -13.23 23.04
C VAL A 399 10.57 -12.37 23.95
N ALA A 400 10.00 -11.32 24.52
CA ALA A 400 10.71 -10.43 25.44
C ALA A 400 11.10 -11.15 26.75
N LEU A 401 10.20 -11.93 27.35
CA LEU A 401 10.44 -12.68 28.59
C LEU A 401 11.51 -13.74 28.43
N LEU A 402 11.58 -14.41 27.25
CA LEU A 402 12.63 -15.39 26.98
C LEU A 402 14.05 -14.81 27.08
N SER A 403 14.22 -13.50 26.87
CA SER A 403 15.53 -12.83 27.03
C SER A 403 16.03 -12.73 28.46
N PHE A 404 15.17 -12.98 29.46
CA PHE A 404 15.53 -13.01 30.89
C PHE A 404 15.75 -14.42 31.43
N ALA A 405 15.67 -15.46 30.59
CA ALA A 405 15.93 -16.82 31.02
C ALA A 405 17.38 -16.96 31.53
N HIS A 406 17.57 -17.66 32.65
CA HIS A 406 18.86 -17.80 33.33
C HIS A 406 19.99 -18.30 32.39
N ASP A 407 19.66 -19.19 31.45
CA ASP A 407 20.61 -19.79 30.51
C ASP A 407 20.54 -19.16 29.08
N TYR A 408 20.01 -17.96 28.94
CA TYR A 408 19.78 -17.33 27.62
C TYR A 408 21.04 -17.21 26.77
N THR A 409 22.17 -16.87 27.38
CA THR A 409 23.47 -16.71 26.70
C THR A 409 24.10 -18.02 26.29
N THR A 410 23.83 -19.10 27.02
CA THR A 410 24.45 -20.41 26.82
C THR A 410 23.63 -21.36 25.93
N LYS A 411 22.29 -21.27 25.99
CA LYS A 411 21.39 -22.17 25.26
C LYS A 411 20.84 -21.52 24.00
N LEU A 412 21.30 -21.99 22.85
CA LEU A 412 20.85 -21.56 21.54
C LEU A 412 19.33 -21.79 21.30
N SER A 413 18.71 -22.73 22.03
CA SER A 413 17.29 -23.06 21.94
C SER A 413 16.35 -21.88 22.21
N TYR A 414 16.71 -20.98 23.14
CA TYR A 414 15.90 -19.78 23.41
C TYR A 414 15.87 -18.81 22.22
N ARG A 415 17.00 -18.64 21.54
CA ARG A 415 17.13 -17.78 20.34
C ARG A 415 16.31 -18.33 19.18
N TRP A 416 16.35 -19.66 18.97
CA TRP A 416 15.50 -20.33 17.98
C TRP A 416 14.02 -20.20 18.30
N ALA A 417 13.64 -20.33 19.58
CA ALA A 417 12.26 -20.14 20.01
C ALA A 417 11.77 -18.70 19.71
N GLN A 418 12.58 -17.68 20.02
CA GLN A 418 12.26 -16.29 19.71
C GLN A 418 12.09 -16.07 18.21
N ALA A 419 13.03 -16.55 17.39
CA ALA A 419 12.96 -16.41 15.94
C ALA A 419 11.72 -17.11 15.35
N THR A 420 11.39 -18.32 15.82
CA THR A 420 10.20 -19.06 15.38
C THR A 420 8.91 -18.33 15.77
N LEU A 421 8.84 -17.81 17.00
CA LEU A 421 7.68 -17.04 17.47
C LEU A 421 7.45 -15.78 16.64
N LEU A 422 8.51 -15.08 16.21
CA LEU A 422 8.39 -13.92 15.32
C LEU A 422 7.93 -14.29 13.91
N ILE A 423 8.30 -15.47 13.38
CA ILE A 423 7.76 -15.97 12.11
C ILE A 423 6.25 -16.23 12.23
N ILE A 424 5.81 -16.84 13.34
CA ILE A 424 4.38 -17.06 13.60
C ILE A 424 3.65 -15.71 13.74
N LEU A 425 4.25 -14.76 14.45
CA LEU A 425 3.73 -13.41 14.58
C LEU A 425 3.54 -12.74 13.21
N GLN A 426 4.53 -12.84 12.33
CA GLN A 426 4.47 -12.31 10.96
C GLN A 426 3.31 -12.92 10.17
N PHE A 427 3.10 -14.23 10.27
CA PHE A 427 1.97 -14.89 9.63
C PHE A 427 0.64 -14.29 10.07
N VAL A 428 0.42 -14.17 11.38
CA VAL A 428 -0.83 -13.64 11.94
C VAL A 428 -1.00 -12.16 11.57
N TRP A 429 0.07 -11.37 11.60
CA TRP A 429 0.05 -9.98 11.19
C TRP A 429 -0.39 -9.82 9.73
N GLN A 430 0.21 -10.58 8.82
CA GLN A 430 -0.11 -10.56 7.39
C GLN A 430 -1.50 -11.14 7.09
N ALA A 431 -1.98 -12.10 7.89
CA ALA A 431 -3.31 -12.65 7.73
C ALA A 431 -4.43 -11.76 8.30
N THR A 432 -4.09 -10.83 9.21
CA THR A 432 -5.08 -10.00 9.94
C THR A 432 -4.80 -8.51 9.81
N LEU A 433 -3.92 -7.92 10.65
CA LEU A 433 -3.74 -6.48 10.80
C LEU A 433 -3.34 -5.78 9.49
N GLY A 434 -2.40 -6.35 8.74
CA GLY A 434 -1.90 -5.75 7.51
C GLY A 434 -3.02 -5.37 6.53
N PRO A 435 -3.74 -6.33 5.98
CA PRO A 435 -4.81 -6.06 5.01
C PRO A 435 -6.03 -5.37 5.62
N LEU A 436 -6.42 -5.73 6.87
CA LEU A 436 -7.61 -5.18 7.52
C LEU A 436 -7.50 -3.68 7.77
N THR A 437 -6.32 -3.16 8.10
CA THR A 437 -6.09 -1.72 8.27
C THR A 437 -6.53 -0.96 7.03
N TYR A 438 -6.05 -1.34 5.86
CA TYR A 438 -6.42 -0.67 4.60
C TYR A 438 -7.91 -0.78 4.30
N VAL A 439 -8.53 -1.94 4.52
CA VAL A 439 -9.97 -2.14 4.30
C VAL A 439 -10.79 -1.20 5.18
N VAL A 440 -10.52 -1.16 6.48
CA VAL A 440 -11.30 -0.32 7.42
C VAL A 440 -11.06 1.17 7.17
N VAL A 441 -9.83 1.56 6.83
CA VAL A 441 -9.50 2.95 6.45
C VAL A 441 -10.25 3.39 5.19
N CYS A 442 -10.53 2.49 4.25
CA CYS A 442 -11.33 2.80 3.06
C CYS A 442 -12.84 2.80 3.33
N GLU A 443 -13.33 1.98 4.30
CA GLU A 443 -14.76 1.84 4.60
C GLU A 443 -15.28 2.91 5.58
N THR A 444 -14.44 3.43 6.47
CA THR A 444 -14.84 4.32 7.58
C THR A 444 -15.16 5.76 7.19
N PRO A 445 -14.44 6.42 6.26
CA PRO A 445 -14.66 7.83 5.94
C PRO A 445 -16.02 8.10 5.31
N SER A 446 -16.58 9.32 5.56
CA SER A 446 -17.78 9.77 4.87
C SER A 446 -17.52 9.95 3.37
N THR A 447 -18.54 9.74 2.56
CA THR A 447 -18.46 9.79 1.10
C THR A 447 -17.88 11.12 0.62
N LYS A 448 -18.31 12.25 1.21
CA LYS A 448 -17.87 13.61 0.86
C LYS A 448 -16.39 13.93 1.20
N LEU A 449 -15.85 13.32 2.26
CA LEU A 449 -14.50 13.64 2.78
C LEU A 449 -13.52 12.46 2.64
N ARG A 450 -13.91 11.37 1.96
CA ARG A 450 -13.14 10.12 1.88
C ARG A 450 -11.70 10.34 1.41
N ALA A 451 -11.52 11.01 0.28
CA ALA A 451 -10.18 11.25 -0.28
C ALA A 451 -9.28 12.03 0.71
N LYS A 452 -9.83 13.08 1.34
CA LYS A 452 -9.08 13.91 2.29
C LYS A 452 -8.75 13.17 3.58
N THR A 453 -9.69 12.37 4.10
CA THR A 453 -9.48 11.54 5.30
C THR A 453 -8.40 10.50 5.07
N ILE A 454 -8.46 9.77 3.95
CA ILE A 454 -7.44 8.77 3.59
C ILE A 454 -6.09 9.43 3.38
N ALA A 455 -6.03 10.60 2.72
CA ALA A 455 -4.78 11.32 2.53
C ALA A 455 -4.10 11.70 3.86
N ILE A 456 -4.85 12.27 4.82
CA ILE A 456 -4.31 12.58 6.15
C ILE A 456 -3.85 11.31 6.86
N ALA A 457 -4.66 10.25 6.85
CA ALA A 457 -4.32 8.98 7.50
C ALA A 457 -3.03 8.38 6.91
N THR A 458 -2.87 8.41 5.59
CA THR A 458 -1.65 7.93 4.90
C THR A 458 -0.43 8.83 5.20
N MET A 459 -0.60 10.14 5.38
CA MET A 459 0.48 11.01 5.85
C MET A 459 0.95 10.61 7.24
N ILE A 460 0.04 10.30 8.15
CA ILE A 460 0.37 9.84 9.51
C ILE A 460 1.03 8.45 9.48
N ASP A 461 0.58 7.55 8.60
CA ASP A 461 1.25 6.27 8.35
C ASP A 461 2.73 6.48 8.00
N ALA A 462 3.01 7.35 7.05
CA ALA A 462 4.38 7.67 6.64
C ALA A 462 5.20 8.29 7.79
N VAL A 463 4.62 9.21 8.57
CA VAL A 463 5.29 9.81 9.74
C VAL A 463 5.58 8.74 10.81
N THR A 464 4.64 7.87 11.11
CA THR A 464 4.86 6.78 12.09
C THR A 464 5.87 5.76 11.59
N GLY A 465 5.89 5.46 10.29
CA GLY A 465 6.93 4.66 9.64
C GLY A 465 8.32 5.29 9.80
N LEU A 466 8.45 6.62 9.65
CA LEU A 466 9.69 7.33 9.92
C LEU A 466 10.14 7.17 11.39
N VAL A 467 9.23 7.32 12.34
CA VAL A 467 9.52 7.17 13.77
C VAL A 467 10.03 5.76 14.08
N THR A 468 9.37 4.72 13.57
CA THR A 468 9.80 3.32 13.78
C THR A 468 11.14 3.01 13.10
N SER A 469 11.42 3.62 11.93
CA SER A 469 12.71 3.48 11.24
C SER A 469 13.90 4.10 11.99
N VAL A 470 13.62 5.04 12.89
CA VAL A 470 14.63 5.61 13.80
C VAL A 470 14.79 4.74 15.06
N ILE A 471 13.67 4.38 15.68
CA ILE A 471 13.65 3.64 16.95
C ILE A 471 14.32 2.26 16.79
N GLY A 472 13.98 1.52 15.73
CA GLY A 472 14.47 0.17 15.50
C GLY A 472 16.00 0.05 15.51
N PRO A 473 16.73 0.73 14.61
CA PRO A 473 18.19 0.67 14.57
C PRO A 473 18.88 1.16 15.85
N TYR A 474 18.39 2.24 16.49
CA TYR A 474 18.99 2.73 17.73
C TYR A 474 18.83 1.77 18.91
N LEU A 475 17.69 1.07 18.98
CA LEU A 475 17.47 0.10 20.06
C LEU A 475 18.20 -1.22 19.80
N LEU A 476 18.32 -1.65 18.53
CA LEU A 476 18.95 -2.92 18.18
C LEU A 476 20.48 -2.84 18.12
N ASN A 477 21.05 -1.71 17.66
CA ASN A 477 22.47 -1.60 17.40
C ASN A 477 23.31 -1.70 18.68
N PRO A 478 24.31 -2.60 18.73
CA PRO A 478 25.21 -2.76 19.91
C PRO A 478 26.00 -1.50 20.25
N GLY A 479 26.33 -0.68 19.23
CA GLY A 479 26.99 0.61 19.43
C GLY A 479 26.09 1.73 19.96
N ALA A 480 24.80 1.45 20.18
CA ALA A 480 23.81 2.37 20.76
C ALA A 480 23.17 1.73 22.01
N ALA A 481 21.88 1.33 21.97
CA ALA A 481 21.21 0.76 23.13
C ALA A 481 21.46 -0.74 23.31
N GLY A 482 21.70 -1.51 22.25
CA GLY A 482 21.97 -2.95 22.29
C GLY A 482 20.89 -3.79 22.96
N ALA A 483 19.60 -3.37 22.83
CA ALA A 483 18.50 -3.97 23.59
C ALA A 483 18.18 -5.41 23.16
N GLY A 484 18.57 -5.81 21.95
CA GLY A 484 18.25 -7.14 21.41
C GLY A 484 16.75 -7.45 21.49
N ALA A 485 16.38 -8.65 21.96
CA ALA A 485 14.98 -9.06 22.06
C ALA A 485 14.15 -8.29 23.12
N LYS A 486 14.78 -7.50 24.00
CA LYS A 486 14.06 -6.68 25.00
C LYS A 486 13.24 -5.55 24.36
N ILE A 487 13.53 -5.18 23.11
CA ILE A 487 12.75 -4.20 22.34
C ILE A 487 11.26 -4.59 22.26
N GLU A 488 10.97 -5.89 22.30
CA GLU A 488 9.61 -6.40 22.21
C GLU A 488 8.73 -6.06 23.43
N PHE A 489 9.31 -5.67 24.58
CA PHE A 489 8.54 -5.08 25.67
C PHE A 489 7.94 -3.73 25.31
N LEU A 490 8.68 -2.91 24.58
CA LEU A 490 8.19 -1.60 24.11
C LEU A 490 7.01 -1.81 23.16
N TYR A 491 7.20 -2.64 22.12
CA TYR A 491 6.14 -2.92 21.14
C TYR A 491 4.97 -3.66 21.77
N GLY A 492 5.21 -4.61 22.66
CA GLY A 492 4.19 -5.33 23.41
C GLY A 492 3.34 -4.38 24.27
N GLY A 493 3.98 -3.44 24.99
CA GLY A 493 3.28 -2.43 25.78
C GLY A 493 2.37 -1.53 24.92
N ILE A 494 2.90 -1.02 23.81
CA ILE A 494 2.11 -0.20 22.86
C ILE A 494 0.95 -1.03 22.27
N SER A 495 1.18 -2.31 21.96
CA SER A 495 0.15 -3.21 21.43
C SER A 495 -0.96 -3.50 22.45
N VAL A 496 -0.70 -3.50 23.77
CA VAL A 496 -1.73 -3.59 24.80
C VAL A 496 -2.65 -2.37 24.77
N PHE A 497 -2.08 -1.15 24.73
CA PHE A 497 -2.89 0.07 24.59
C PHE A 497 -3.71 0.06 23.29
N SER A 498 -3.10 -0.39 22.21
CA SER A 498 -3.75 -0.53 20.89
C SER A 498 -4.93 -1.51 20.95
N LEU A 499 -4.76 -2.64 21.65
CA LEU A 499 -5.81 -3.64 21.85
C LEU A 499 -6.99 -3.06 22.65
N ILE A 500 -6.70 -2.36 23.75
CA ILE A 500 -7.72 -1.70 24.58
C ILE A 500 -8.48 -0.69 23.72
N TRP A 501 -7.78 0.18 22.99
CA TRP A 501 -8.40 1.16 22.11
C TRP A 501 -9.28 0.47 21.03
N THR A 502 -8.78 -0.58 20.38
CA THR A 502 -9.52 -1.33 19.34
C THR A 502 -10.83 -1.90 19.90
N ILE A 503 -10.79 -2.48 21.10
CA ILE A 503 -11.98 -3.04 21.75
C ILE A 503 -13.05 -1.98 21.98
N PHE A 504 -12.68 -0.74 22.30
CA PHE A 504 -13.66 0.30 22.64
C PHE A 504 -14.08 1.17 21.46
N ARG A 505 -13.18 1.42 20.49
CA ARG A 505 -13.36 2.47 19.47
C ARG A 505 -13.53 1.96 18.04
N MET A 506 -12.95 0.80 17.69
CA MET A 506 -13.05 0.26 16.34
C MET A 506 -14.45 -0.31 16.06
N PRO A 507 -15.18 0.20 15.05
CA PRO A 507 -16.49 -0.31 14.66
C PRO A 507 -16.37 -1.58 13.80
N GLU A 508 -17.47 -2.35 13.73
CA GLU A 508 -17.63 -3.40 12.72
C GLU A 508 -18.28 -2.79 11.48
N THR A 509 -17.59 -2.89 10.34
CA THR A 509 -18.03 -2.32 9.07
C THR A 509 -18.55 -3.37 8.08
N LYS A 510 -18.39 -4.66 8.40
CA LYS A 510 -18.79 -5.76 7.52
C LYS A 510 -20.29 -5.72 7.22
N GLY A 511 -20.63 -5.77 5.91
CA GLY A 511 -22.00 -5.86 5.44
C GLY A 511 -22.81 -4.58 5.60
N ARG A 512 -22.15 -3.45 5.85
CA ARG A 512 -22.78 -2.12 5.93
C ARG A 512 -22.49 -1.31 4.68
N THR A 513 -23.51 -0.62 4.16
CA THR A 513 -23.31 0.37 3.09
C THR A 513 -22.67 1.64 3.64
N TYR A 514 -22.14 2.49 2.76
CA TYR A 514 -21.54 3.76 3.17
C TYR A 514 -22.57 4.70 3.82
N GLU A 515 -23.78 4.71 3.28
CA GLU A 515 -24.91 5.50 3.80
C GLU A 515 -25.30 5.03 5.20
N GLU A 516 -25.42 3.71 5.42
CA GLU A 516 -25.67 3.15 6.75
C GLU A 516 -24.59 3.55 7.75
N LEU A 517 -23.32 3.49 7.35
CA LEU A 517 -22.21 3.93 8.20
C LEU A 517 -22.29 5.43 8.48
N ASP A 518 -22.69 6.25 7.50
CA ASP A 518 -22.87 7.69 7.69
C ASP A 518 -23.92 7.98 8.76
N ILE A 519 -25.10 7.36 8.67
CA ILE A 519 -26.18 7.49 9.66
C ILE A 519 -25.72 7.05 11.06
N MET A 520 -25.00 5.90 11.16
CA MET A 520 -24.56 5.36 12.46
C MET A 520 -23.50 6.27 13.13
N PHE A 521 -22.61 6.89 12.35
CA PHE A 521 -21.63 7.83 12.88
C PHE A 521 -22.29 9.16 13.28
N GLU A 522 -23.25 9.68 12.52
CA GLU A 522 -24.01 10.89 12.85
C GLU A 522 -24.83 10.71 14.13
N ARG A 523 -25.42 9.56 14.33
CA ARG A 523 -26.14 9.19 15.57
C ARG A 523 -25.21 8.83 16.74
N ASN A 524 -23.88 8.93 16.56
CA ASN A 524 -22.88 8.60 17.56
C ASN A 524 -23.06 7.18 18.16
N VAL A 525 -23.49 6.20 17.37
CA VAL A 525 -23.64 4.81 17.83
C VAL A 525 -22.33 4.30 18.41
N PRO A 526 -22.32 3.64 19.60
CA PRO A 526 -21.11 3.06 20.15
C PRO A 526 -20.52 1.98 19.23
N ALA A 527 -19.17 1.96 19.07
CA ALA A 527 -18.48 1.05 18.15
C ALA A 527 -18.86 -0.44 18.35
N ARG A 528 -19.12 -0.84 19.60
CA ARG A 528 -19.50 -2.20 19.96
C ARG A 528 -20.90 -2.60 19.45
N LYS A 529 -21.77 -1.64 19.18
CA LYS A 529 -23.17 -1.85 18.74
C LYS A 529 -23.31 -1.82 17.22
N PHE A 530 -22.26 -1.47 16.45
CA PHE A 530 -22.34 -1.36 14.99
C PHE A 530 -22.84 -2.64 14.31
N ALA A 531 -22.42 -3.82 14.78
CA ALA A 531 -22.83 -5.09 14.21
C ALA A 531 -24.34 -5.38 14.41
N THR A 532 -24.92 -4.93 15.52
CA THR A 532 -26.31 -5.26 15.94
C THR A 532 -27.31 -4.13 15.74
N TYR A 533 -26.84 -2.93 15.38
CA TYR A 533 -27.71 -1.76 15.18
C TYR A 533 -28.59 -1.97 13.95
N LYS A 534 -29.89 -1.79 14.12
CA LYS A 534 -30.88 -1.82 13.03
C LYS A 534 -31.18 -0.39 12.61
N ILE A 535 -31.13 -0.13 11.34
CA ILE A 535 -31.50 1.13 10.70
C ILE A 535 -32.89 0.89 10.15
N GLU A 536 -33.85 1.77 10.43
CA GLU A 536 -35.20 1.73 9.88
C GLU A 536 -35.17 2.24 8.44
N GLU A 537 -35.98 1.66 7.55
CA GLU A 537 -35.96 2.00 6.12
C GLU A 537 -36.29 3.48 5.85
N GLU A 538 -37.03 4.12 6.74
CA GLU A 538 -37.36 5.55 6.69
C GLU A 538 -36.11 6.45 6.86
N ASP A 539 -35.05 5.95 7.47
CA ASP A 539 -33.81 6.68 7.75
C ASP A 539 -32.85 6.78 6.52
N ILE A 540 -33.08 5.97 5.50
CA ILE A 540 -32.20 5.90 4.31
C ILE A 540 -32.60 6.95 3.25
N HIS A 541 -33.79 7.54 3.38
CA HIS A 541 -34.36 8.48 2.41
C HIS A 541 -34.37 9.95 2.87
N VAL A 542 -33.70 10.28 3.94
CA VAL A 542 -33.46 11.66 4.42
C VAL A 542 -32.05 12.09 4.06
#